data_64d532858fd602ace949b50f11fadc63
#
_entry.id   64d532858fd602ace949b50f11fadc63
#
_cell.length_a   1.000
_cell.length_b   1.000
_cell.length_c   1.000
_cell.angle_alpha   90.00
_cell.angle_beta   90.00
_cell.angle_gamma   90.00
#
_symmetry.space_group_name_H-M   'P 1'
#
loop_
_entity.id
_entity.type
_entity.pdbx_description
1 polymer ?
#
loop_
_entity_poly.entity_id
_entity_poly.type
_entity_poly.pdbx_seq_one_letter_code
_entity_poly.pdbx_strand_id
1 'polypeptide(L)'
;MLVAVLKTNKGDINLELFEDKTPKTVKNFVDLIEKNFYDGVNFHRVINDFMIQGGDPTGTGMGGPGYEFDDEFVEGLVFDEAGLLAMANAGPNTNGSQFFITHTKTPWLNYHHTIFGKVLSDEDQKVVNSIIQGDIIEKAIIKKVD
;
A
#
# COMPACT_ATOMS: atom_id res chain seq x y z
N MET A 1 3.19 -14.55 10.43
CA MET A 1 2.72 -13.62 9.37
C MET A 1 2.74 -12.20 9.91
N LEU A 2 3.32 -11.29 9.16
CA LEU A 2 3.36 -9.87 9.51
C LEU A 2 2.18 -9.18 8.83
N VAL A 3 1.37 -8.45 9.60
CA VAL A 3 0.14 -7.83 9.11
C VAL A 3 0.14 -6.35 9.44
N ALA A 4 -0.20 -5.53 8.43
CA ALA A 4 -0.50 -4.12 8.62
C ALA A 4 -2.03 -3.96 8.66
N VAL A 5 -2.53 -3.18 9.59
CA VAL A 5 -3.96 -2.86 9.66
C VAL A 5 -4.10 -1.36 9.42
N LEU A 6 -4.77 -1.00 8.33
CA LEU A 6 -5.13 0.38 8.05
C LEU A 6 -6.56 0.60 8.53
N LYS A 7 -6.70 1.33 9.63
CA LYS A 7 -8.02 1.66 10.19
C LYS A 7 -8.53 2.91 9.49
N THR A 8 -9.43 2.72 8.54
CA THR A 8 -9.98 3.82 7.73
C THR A 8 -11.36 4.22 8.22
N ASN A 9 -11.85 5.36 7.75
CA ASN A 9 -13.22 5.79 8.02
C ASN A 9 -14.29 4.90 7.36
N LYS A 10 -13.88 3.94 6.51
CA LYS A 10 -14.78 2.94 5.90
C LYS A 10 -14.62 1.55 6.49
N GLY A 11 -13.74 1.36 7.45
CA GLY A 11 -13.44 0.09 8.08
C GLY A 11 -11.97 -0.26 8.02
N ASP A 12 -11.63 -1.43 8.52
CA ASP A 12 -10.24 -1.90 8.57
C ASP A 12 -9.86 -2.62 7.29
N ILE A 13 -8.63 -2.34 6.83
CA ILE A 13 -7.99 -3.08 5.73
C ILE A 13 -6.81 -3.83 6.35
N ASN A 14 -6.90 -5.15 6.40
CA ASN A 14 -5.83 -6.01 6.90
C ASN A 14 -4.98 -6.48 5.72
N LEU A 15 -3.68 -6.27 5.81
CA LEU A 15 -2.74 -6.56 4.73
C LEU A 15 -1.64 -7.49 5.22
N GLU A 16 -1.48 -8.62 4.56
CA GLU A 16 -0.28 -9.46 4.74
C GLU A 16 0.90 -8.77 4.07
N LEU A 17 2.02 -8.63 4.79
CA LEU A 17 3.24 -8.04 4.24
C LEU A 17 4.22 -9.15 3.86
N PHE A 18 4.81 -9.04 2.67
CA PHE A 18 5.72 -10.07 2.11
C PHE A 18 7.16 -9.84 2.58
N GLU A 19 7.40 -9.96 3.89
CA GLU A 19 8.71 -9.65 4.45
C GLU A 19 9.83 -10.54 3.94
N ASP A 20 9.52 -11.78 3.51
CA ASP A 20 10.51 -12.70 2.95
C ASP A 20 10.89 -12.35 1.51
N LYS A 21 9.93 -11.80 0.75
CA LYS A 21 10.12 -11.50 -0.68
C LYS A 21 10.64 -10.11 -0.92
N THR A 22 10.15 -9.14 -0.14
CA THR A 22 10.50 -7.72 -0.30
C THR A 22 10.88 -7.10 1.04
N PRO A 23 11.97 -7.58 1.67
CA PRO A 23 12.30 -7.19 3.05
C PRO A 23 12.57 -5.69 3.22
N LYS A 24 13.19 -5.04 2.24
CA LYS A 24 13.52 -3.61 2.33
C LYS A 24 12.26 -2.74 2.25
N THR A 25 11.37 -3.06 1.32
CA THR A 25 10.12 -2.33 1.13
C THR A 25 9.20 -2.51 2.33
N VAL A 26 9.09 -3.75 2.83
CA VAL A 26 8.29 -4.04 4.02
C VAL A 26 8.85 -3.32 5.24
N LYS A 27 10.18 -3.34 5.42
CA LYS A 27 10.81 -2.62 6.54
C LYS A 27 10.49 -1.13 6.51
N ASN A 28 10.58 -0.51 5.34
CA ASN A 28 10.24 0.90 5.18
C ASN A 28 8.79 1.17 5.59
N PHE A 29 7.86 0.36 5.10
CA PHE A 29 6.44 0.51 5.40
C PHE A 29 6.15 0.33 6.90
N VAL A 30 6.74 -0.70 7.51
CA VAL A 30 6.62 -0.97 8.95
C VAL A 30 7.17 0.20 9.78
N ASP A 31 8.37 0.69 9.43
CA ASP A 31 9.00 1.80 10.15
C ASP A 31 8.14 3.07 10.09
N LEU A 32 7.54 3.36 8.93
CA LEU A 32 6.66 4.52 8.77
C LEU A 32 5.38 4.35 9.60
N ILE A 33 4.78 3.16 9.60
CA ILE A 33 3.60 2.88 10.41
C ILE A 33 3.91 3.04 11.90
N GLU A 34 5.05 2.53 12.36
CA GLU A 34 5.42 2.61 13.77
C GLU A 34 5.75 4.03 14.22
N LYS A 35 6.08 4.92 13.29
CA LYS A 35 6.28 6.35 13.55
C LYS A 35 4.99 7.17 13.43
N ASN A 36 3.85 6.51 13.23
CA ASN A 36 2.56 7.16 13.02
C ASN A 36 2.52 8.06 11.77
N PHE A 37 3.37 7.76 10.78
CA PHE A 37 3.51 8.58 9.57
C PHE A 37 2.21 8.63 8.75
N TYR A 38 1.46 7.53 8.71
CA TYR A 38 0.24 7.43 7.92
C TYR A 38 -1.03 7.85 8.65
N ASP A 39 -0.94 8.14 9.96
CA ASP A 39 -2.12 8.52 10.75
C ASP A 39 -2.70 9.85 10.24
N GLY A 40 -4.00 9.85 9.89
CA GLY A 40 -4.67 11.02 9.36
C GLY A 40 -4.43 11.31 7.87
N VAL A 41 -3.68 10.47 7.18
CA VAL A 41 -3.33 10.67 5.77
C VAL A 41 -4.43 10.13 4.87
N ASN A 42 -4.78 10.87 3.81
CA ASN A 42 -5.88 10.52 2.94
C ASN A 42 -5.47 9.66 1.75
N PHE A 43 -6.48 9.03 1.15
CA PHE A 43 -6.35 8.42 -0.18
C PHE A 43 -6.60 9.51 -1.20
N HIS A 44 -5.53 10.13 -1.67
CA HIS A 44 -5.60 11.33 -2.52
C HIS A 44 -5.91 11.01 -3.99
N ARG A 45 -5.85 9.74 -4.38
CA ARG A 45 -6.14 9.32 -5.76
C ARG A 45 -6.83 7.96 -5.73
N VAL A 46 -8.08 7.94 -6.17
CA VAL A 46 -8.89 6.71 -6.25
C VAL A 46 -9.49 6.63 -7.64
N ILE A 47 -9.23 5.52 -8.32
CA ILE A 47 -9.76 5.26 -9.66
C ILE A 47 -10.52 3.94 -9.61
N ASN A 48 -11.83 3.98 -9.84
CA ASN A 48 -12.68 2.79 -9.84
C ASN A 48 -12.17 1.74 -10.82
N ASP A 49 -12.28 0.48 -10.41
CA ASP A 49 -11.84 -0.67 -11.19
C ASP A 49 -10.35 -0.66 -11.49
N PHE A 50 -9.57 0.11 -10.71
CA PHE A 50 -8.12 0.17 -10.82
C PHE A 50 -7.47 0.07 -9.44
N MET A 51 -7.47 1.15 -8.65
CA MET A 51 -6.75 1.15 -7.37
C MET A 51 -7.15 2.31 -6.46
N ILE A 52 -6.76 2.19 -5.19
CA ILE A 52 -6.76 3.31 -4.23
C ILE A 52 -5.32 3.63 -3.89
N GLN A 53 -4.95 4.90 -3.90
CA GLN A 53 -3.58 5.36 -3.63
C GLN A 53 -3.56 6.38 -2.51
N GLY A 54 -2.63 6.21 -1.58
CA GLY A 54 -2.44 7.13 -0.47
C GLY A 54 -1.01 7.11 0.02
N GLY A 55 -0.78 7.64 1.23
CA GLY A 55 0.54 7.59 1.86
C GLY A 55 1.38 8.84 1.68
N ASP A 56 0.84 9.87 1.04
CA ASP A 56 1.48 11.19 0.96
C ASP A 56 1.00 12.06 2.12
N PRO A 57 1.87 12.43 3.05
CA PRO A 57 1.46 13.22 4.23
C PRO A 57 0.92 14.60 3.86
N THR A 58 1.26 15.12 2.68
CA THR A 58 0.72 16.40 2.20
C THR A 58 -0.64 16.27 1.51
N GLY A 59 -1.03 15.05 1.14
CA GLY A 59 -2.29 14.77 0.46
C GLY A 59 -2.39 15.26 -0.98
N THR A 60 -1.27 15.64 -1.58
CA THR A 60 -1.24 16.24 -2.94
C THR A 60 -0.76 15.27 -4.03
N GLY A 61 -0.13 14.18 -3.63
CA GLY A 61 0.56 13.27 -4.54
C GLY A 61 2.03 13.63 -4.76
N MET A 62 2.48 14.76 -4.23
CA MET A 62 3.83 15.29 -4.45
C MET A 62 4.75 15.09 -3.24
N GLY A 63 4.20 14.72 -2.08
CA GLY A 63 4.96 14.57 -0.85
C GLY A 63 5.45 13.14 -0.62
N GLY A 64 6.28 12.98 0.41
CA GLY A 64 6.84 11.70 0.78
C GLY A 64 7.62 11.79 2.09
N PRO A 65 8.43 10.78 2.40
CA PRO A 65 9.12 10.71 3.70
C PRO A 65 10.44 11.47 3.76
N GLY A 66 10.84 12.12 2.66
CA GLY A 66 12.09 12.86 2.57
C GLY A 66 13.26 12.05 2.04
N TYR A 67 13.01 10.86 1.50
CA TYR A 67 14.02 10.01 0.88
C TYR A 67 13.37 9.13 -0.19
N GLU A 68 14.19 8.48 -1.01
CA GLU A 68 13.75 7.48 -1.99
C GLU A 68 14.58 6.22 -1.82
N PHE A 69 14.00 5.07 -2.21
CA PHE A 69 14.73 3.79 -2.19
C PHE A 69 14.40 2.95 -3.42
N ASP A 70 15.26 1.96 -3.67
CA ASP A 70 15.22 1.16 -4.89
C ASP A 70 14.04 0.20 -4.95
N ASP A 71 13.63 -0.14 -6.17
CA ASP A 71 12.64 -1.18 -6.43
C ASP A 71 13.15 -2.54 -5.95
N GLU A 72 12.22 -3.41 -5.55
CA GLU A 72 12.46 -4.79 -5.13
C GLU A 72 11.57 -5.72 -5.94
N PHE A 73 11.86 -5.89 -7.22
CA PHE A 73 11.07 -6.79 -8.06
C PHE A 73 11.43 -8.24 -7.78
N VAL A 74 10.41 -9.10 -7.75
CA VAL A 74 10.56 -10.53 -7.52
C VAL A 74 9.99 -11.26 -8.72
N GLU A 75 10.78 -12.13 -9.35
CA GLU A 75 10.33 -12.91 -10.49
C GLU A 75 9.08 -13.70 -10.14
N GLY A 76 8.04 -13.60 -10.96
CA GLY A 76 6.77 -14.28 -10.76
C GLY A 76 5.81 -13.57 -9.83
N LEU A 77 6.24 -12.53 -9.12
CA LEU A 77 5.35 -11.71 -8.31
C LEU A 77 4.81 -10.57 -9.18
N VAL A 78 3.60 -10.75 -9.65
CA VAL A 78 3.00 -9.90 -10.69
C VAL A 78 1.58 -9.49 -10.29
N PHE A 79 1.05 -8.48 -10.99
CA PHE A 79 -0.30 -7.95 -10.72
C PHE A 79 -1.37 -8.82 -11.37
N ASP A 80 -1.56 -10.04 -10.86
CA ASP A 80 -2.45 -11.06 -11.42
C ASP A 80 -3.77 -11.23 -10.68
N GLU A 81 -4.02 -10.41 -9.66
CA GLU A 81 -5.25 -10.47 -8.86
C GLU A 81 -5.57 -9.12 -8.24
N ALA A 82 -6.77 -8.99 -7.70
CA ALA A 82 -7.17 -7.82 -6.91
C ALA A 82 -6.50 -7.85 -5.53
N GLY A 83 -6.43 -6.70 -4.87
CA GLY A 83 -6.01 -6.60 -3.49
C GLY A 83 -4.51 -6.63 -3.25
N LEU A 84 -3.71 -6.40 -4.28
CA LEU A 84 -2.25 -6.32 -4.12
C LEU A 84 -1.85 -4.94 -3.64
N LEU A 85 -0.93 -4.93 -2.67
CA LEU A 85 -0.34 -3.72 -2.08
C LEU A 85 1.01 -3.48 -2.75
N ALA A 86 1.19 -2.30 -3.33
CA ALA A 86 2.41 -1.98 -4.06
C ALA A 86 2.81 -0.52 -3.83
N MET A 87 4.08 -0.21 -4.14
CA MET A 87 4.61 1.15 -4.01
C MET A 87 4.28 1.98 -5.25
N ALA A 88 3.70 3.16 -5.03
CA ALA A 88 3.63 4.19 -6.05
C ALA A 88 5.03 4.78 -6.24
N ASN A 89 5.32 5.27 -7.45
CA ASN A 89 6.63 5.87 -7.74
C ASN A 89 6.53 6.87 -8.89
N ALA A 90 7.63 7.59 -9.12
CA ALA A 90 7.77 8.55 -10.21
C ALA A 90 8.79 8.07 -11.26
N GLY A 91 8.92 6.75 -11.41
CA GLY A 91 9.88 6.10 -12.29
C GLY A 91 10.75 5.12 -11.53
N PRO A 92 11.74 4.49 -12.16
CA PRO A 92 12.59 3.48 -11.50
C PRO A 92 13.27 4.03 -10.25
N ASN A 93 13.25 3.22 -9.19
CA ASN A 93 14.01 3.47 -7.95
C ASN A 93 13.66 4.78 -7.25
N THR A 94 12.37 5.15 -7.25
CA THR A 94 11.89 6.37 -6.61
C THR A 94 10.81 6.11 -5.55
N ASN A 95 10.88 4.96 -4.87
CA ASN A 95 9.93 4.61 -3.83
C ASN A 95 10.12 5.48 -2.58
N GLY A 96 9.04 5.86 -1.97
CA GLY A 96 9.06 6.65 -0.74
C GLY A 96 8.01 6.17 0.26
N SER A 97 6.90 6.88 0.39
CA SER A 97 5.83 6.50 1.31
C SER A 97 4.50 6.20 0.62
N GLN A 98 4.31 6.66 -0.61
CA GLN A 98 3.04 6.46 -1.31
C GLN A 98 2.89 5.01 -1.75
N PHE A 99 1.70 4.46 -1.56
CA PHE A 99 1.36 3.10 -1.93
C PHE A 99 -0.03 3.05 -2.56
N PHE A 100 -0.34 1.94 -3.20
CA PHE A 100 -1.68 1.70 -3.70
C PHE A 100 -2.11 0.25 -3.46
N ILE A 101 -3.42 0.04 -3.45
CA ILE A 101 -4.03 -1.29 -3.32
C ILE A 101 -4.99 -1.45 -4.50
N THR A 102 -4.86 -2.56 -5.23
CA THR A 102 -5.59 -2.75 -6.48
C THR A 102 -7.03 -3.23 -6.27
N HIS A 103 -7.92 -2.82 -7.18
CA HIS A 103 -9.30 -3.31 -7.27
C HIS A 103 -9.42 -4.57 -8.13
N THR A 104 -8.45 -4.79 -9.01
CA THR A 104 -8.48 -5.84 -10.03
C THR A 104 -7.05 -6.19 -10.43
N LYS A 105 -6.89 -7.17 -11.31
CA LYS A 105 -5.57 -7.45 -11.91
C LYS A 105 -5.15 -6.29 -12.81
N THR A 106 -3.88 -5.91 -12.74
CA THR A 106 -3.33 -4.77 -13.48
C THR A 106 -1.98 -5.15 -14.11
N PRO A 107 -1.97 -6.10 -15.08
CA PRO A 107 -0.71 -6.67 -15.58
C PRO A 107 0.22 -5.67 -16.25
N TRP A 108 -0.28 -4.53 -16.72
CA TRP A 108 0.57 -3.48 -17.28
C TRP A 108 1.50 -2.83 -16.25
N LEU A 109 1.28 -3.08 -14.94
CA LEU A 109 2.14 -2.57 -13.86
C LEU A 109 3.26 -3.54 -13.48
N ASN A 110 3.29 -4.74 -14.05
CA ASN A 110 4.28 -5.77 -13.71
C ASN A 110 5.70 -5.22 -13.88
N TYR A 111 6.52 -5.38 -12.83
CA TYR A 111 7.92 -4.95 -12.79
C TYR A 111 8.14 -3.45 -13.00
N HIS A 112 7.10 -2.65 -12.76
CA HIS A 112 7.17 -1.18 -12.70
C HIS A 112 6.91 -0.66 -11.29
N HIS A 113 6.29 -1.47 -10.44
CA HIS A 113 5.98 -1.15 -9.05
C HIS A 113 6.27 -2.37 -8.18
N THR A 114 6.88 -2.15 -7.02
CA THR A 114 7.19 -3.22 -6.09
C THR A 114 5.93 -3.67 -5.36
N ILE A 115 5.54 -4.93 -5.56
CA ILE A 115 4.44 -5.56 -4.83
C ILE A 115 5.00 -6.05 -3.49
N PHE A 116 4.44 -5.62 -2.36
CA PHE A 116 4.98 -5.99 -1.07
C PHE A 116 3.93 -6.51 -0.06
N GLY A 117 2.70 -6.71 -0.51
CA GLY A 117 1.66 -7.28 0.34
C GLY A 117 0.37 -7.54 -0.40
N LYS A 118 -0.62 -8.03 0.34
CA LYS A 118 -1.97 -8.26 -0.20
C LYS A 118 -3.01 -8.25 0.92
N VAL A 119 -4.27 -8.01 0.56
CA VAL A 119 -5.38 -8.12 1.51
C VAL A 119 -5.51 -9.55 2.02
N LEU A 120 -5.91 -9.71 3.28
CA LEU A 120 -6.05 -11.02 3.91
C LEU A 120 -7.34 -11.74 3.56
N SER A 121 -8.41 -11.02 3.22
CA SER A 121 -9.73 -11.60 3.06
C SER A 121 -10.59 -10.82 2.08
N ASP A 122 -11.71 -11.44 1.69
CA ASP A 122 -12.71 -10.75 0.85
C ASP A 122 -13.34 -9.57 1.58
N GLU A 123 -13.45 -9.62 2.91
CA GLU A 123 -13.97 -8.50 3.70
C GLU A 123 -13.04 -7.30 3.59
N ASP A 124 -11.73 -7.52 3.64
CA ASP A 124 -10.75 -6.45 3.46
C ASP A 124 -10.86 -5.85 2.05
N GLN A 125 -11.05 -6.70 1.03
CA GLN A 125 -11.24 -6.24 -0.34
C GLN A 125 -12.48 -5.37 -0.48
N LYS A 126 -13.56 -5.73 0.21
CA LYS A 126 -14.79 -4.91 0.21
C LYS A 126 -14.53 -3.52 0.76
N VAL A 127 -13.73 -3.40 1.82
CA VAL A 127 -13.35 -2.09 2.37
C VAL A 127 -12.54 -1.31 1.34
N VAL A 128 -11.53 -1.95 0.73
CA VAL A 128 -10.74 -1.31 -0.35
C VAL A 128 -11.65 -0.77 -1.44
N ASN A 129 -12.61 -1.58 -1.89
CA ASN A 129 -13.53 -1.20 -2.95
C ASN A 129 -14.51 -0.08 -2.54
N SER A 130 -14.71 0.13 -1.24
CA SER A 130 -15.60 1.17 -0.71
C SER A 130 -14.92 2.53 -0.51
N ILE A 131 -13.58 2.56 -0.54
CA ILE A 131 -12.82 3.81 -0.37
C ILE A 131 -13.09 4.74 -1.53
N ILE A 132 -13.35 6.00 -1.20
CA ILE A 132 -13.47 7.07 -2.21
C ILE A 132 -12.38 8.11 -1.97
N GLN A 133 -12.10 8.91 -2.99
CA GLN A 133 -11.07 9.93 -2.91
C GLN A 133 -11.36 10.88 -1.75
N GLY A 134 -10.35 11.08 -0.91
CA GLY A 134 -10.48 11.90 0.29
C GLY A 134 -10.73 11.11 1.58
N ASP A 135 -11.09 9.82 1.49
CA ASP A 135 -11.18 8.98 2.69
C ASP A 135 -9.82 8.90 3.37
N ILE A 136 -9.80 8.71 4.68
CA ILE A 136 -8.57 8.81 5.48
C ILE A 136 -8.21 7.50 6.16
N ILE A 137 -6.90 7.34 6.39
CA ILE A 137 -6.37 6.34 7.32
C ILE A 137 -6.38 7.01 8.69
N GLU A 138 -7.29 6.60 9.56
CA GLU A 138 -7.37 7.17 10.91
C GLU A 138 -6.18 6.73 11.74
N LYS A 139 -5.76 5.48 11.58
CA LYS A 139 -4.60 4.92 12.25
C LYS A 139 -4.10 3.70 11.49
N ALA A 140 -2.79 3.52 11.47
CA ALA A 140 -2.16 2.31 10.94
C ALA A 140 -1.37 1.62 12.06
N ILE A 141 -1.48 0.30 12.14
CA ILE A 141 -0.75 -0.50 13.14
C ILE A 141 -0.15 -1.74 12.48
N ILE A 142 0.88 -2.28 13.13
CA ILE A 142 1.50 -3.54 12.74
C ILE A 142 1.21 -4.59 13.81
N LYS A 143 0.87 -5.80 13.38
CA LYS A 143 0.72 -6.93 14.29
C LYS A 143 1.30 -8.20 13.68
N LYS A 144 1.68 -9.13 14.54
CA LYS A 144 2.13 -10.46 14.11
C LYS A 144 1.02 -11.44 14.38
N VAL A 145 0.75 -12.30 13.39
CA VAL A 145 -0.31 -13.33 13.46
C VAL A 145 0.34 -14.68 13.21
N ASP A 146 0.04 -15.64 14.06
CA ASP A 146 0.58 -17.01 13.94
C ASP A 146 -0.15 -17.83 12.89
#